data_3ade1173c10472099f1bf7a8e39a911c
#
_entry.id   3ade1173c10472099f1bf7a8e39a911c
#
_cell.length_a   1.000
_cell.length_b   1.000
_cell.length_c   1.000
_cell.angle_alpha   90.00
_cell.angle_beta   90.00
_cell.angle_gamma   90.00
#
_symmetry.space_group_name_H-M   'P 1'
#
loop_
_entity.id
_entity.type
_entity.pdbx_description
1 polymer ?
#
loop_
_entity_poly.entity_id
_entity_poly.type
_entity_poly.pdbx_seq_one_letter_code
_entity_poly.pdbx_strand_id
1 'polypeptide(L)'
;MRVGVIGCGTAGAAAAILLARVGCDVTVLERVAEPRPIGAGILLQPTGQAVLARMGLLEPIRARGSHIDRLYLRTDGGRTLADLRYAAVDPTWFGIGLHRGLLFETLFMAAKSEPNVRVQTGIDIRSVHWNVGQPTVSDVDGHEYGPFDLLVVSDGAVSELRTATGAAKRDTAYPWGALWFVTEDREQVFTKELYQIGVRAHRLYGVLPTGMGAVSSGSDVPVVSLFWSLPSREVDAWRKSDLGAWKREVRALDPRMEFVLDRITSHEQVTFARYRDVVMSRWCDRGVAFIGDAAHATSPQLGQGANLALVDAWTLADCVREEMARGRATGAAVDMALTAYCRRRKGHLGYYQFMTRALTPFFQGDSRALGWLRDWIFPIANLLPPVRSFMTKTMAGVSRGFVARPLELPPGS
;
A
#
# COMPACT_ATOMS: atom_id res chain seq x y z
N MET A 1 -2.63 24.86 14.40
CA MET A 1 -2.44 23.51 15.00
C MET A 1 -1.08 23.00 14.57
N ARG A 2 -0.21 22.65 15.53
CA ARG A 2 1.13 22.09 15.26
C ARG A 2 1.02 20.58 15.15
N VAL A 3 1.47 20.01 14.03
CA VAL A 3 1.38 18.57 13.75
C VAL A 3 2.77 17.99 13.53
N GLY A 4 3.10 16.94 14.27
CA GLY A 4 4.26 16.10 14.01
C GLY A 4 3.86 14.90 13.15
N VAL A 5 4.63 14.58 12.11
CA VAL A 5 4.44 13.38 11.28
C VAL A 5 5.73 12.56 11.32
N ILE A 6 5.65 11.32 11.78
CA ILE A 6 6.81 10.41 11.84
C ILE A 6 6.79 9.48 10.65
N GLY A 7 7.84 9.57 9.83
CA GLY A 7 8.01 8.85 8.58
C GLY A 7 7.40 9.57 7.37
N CYS A 8 8.17 9.69 6.30
CA CYS A 8 7.79 10.36 5.05
C CYS A 8 7.47 9.37 3.90
N GLY A 9 6.92 8.21 4.22
CA GLY A 9 6.40 7.27 3.23
C GLY A 9 5.06 7.73 2.64
N THR A 10 4.36 6.85 1.90
CA THR A 10 3.08 7.17 1.24
C THR A 10 2.05 7.79 2.20
N ALA A 11 1.87 7.20 3.39
CA ALA A 11 0.91 7.68 4.38
C ALA A 11 1.32 9.05 4.96
N GLY A 12 2.58 9.17 5.39
CA GLY A 12 3.07 10.37 6.07
C GLY A 12 3.18 11.58 5.16
N ALA A 13 3.72 11.40 3.95
CA ALA A 13 3.80 12.49 2.98
C ALA A 13 2.41 12.98 2.57
N ALA A 14 1.46 12.07 2.31
CA ALA A 14 0.07 12.43 2.00
C ALA A 14 -0.61 13.13 3.18
N ALA A 15 -0.41 12.66 4.42
CA ALA A 15 -0.95 13.31 5.61
C ALA A 15 -0.36 14.71 5.81
N ALA A 16 0.96 14.87 5.62
CA ALA A 16 1.61 16.18 5.73
C ALA A 16 1.03 17.20 4.76
N ILE A 17 0.90 16.83 3.46
CA ILE A 17 0.31 17.69 2.44
C ILE A 17 -1.13 18.09 2.81
N LEU A 18 -1.96 17.09 3.12
CA LEU A 18 -3.39 17.33 3.35
C LEU A 18 -3.65 18.11 4.64
N LEU A 19 -2.89 17.85 5.71
CA LEU A 19 -2.98 18.60 6.97
C LEU A 19 -2.48 20.04 6.82
N ALA A 20 -1.41 20.26 6.07
CA ALA A 20 -0.93 21.62 5.76
C ALA A 20 -2.00 22.44 5.01
N ARG A 21 -2.67 21.82 4.02
CA ARG A 21 -3.73 22.48 3.24
C ARG A 21 -5.00 22.81 4.03
N VAL A 22 -5.21 22.16 5.16
CA VAL A 22 -6.30 22.53 6.08
C VAL A 22 -5.87 23.51 7.17
N GLY A 23 -4.67 24.10 7.05
CA GLY A 23 -4.18 25.16 7.91
C GLY A 23 -3.33 24.69 9.12
N CYS A 24 -2.82 23.48 9.10
CA CYS A 24 -1.88 23.01 10.11
C CYS A 24 -0.42 23.41 9.77
N ASP A 25 0.39 23.62 10.79
CA ASP A 25 1.86 23.74 10.68
C ASP A 25 2.47 22.36 10.94
N VAL A 26 3.07 21.77 9.92
CA VAL A 26 3.46 20.37 9.91
C VAL A 26 4.98 20.19 9.92
N THR A 27 5.48 19.42 10.88
CA THR A 27 6.88 18.97 10.91
C THR A 27 6.93 17.48 10.63
N VAL A 28 7.59 17.09 9.54
CA VAL A 28 7.83 15.69 9.17
C VAL A 28 9.22 15.28 9.64
N LEU A 29 9.32 14.18 10.38
CA LEU A 29 10.55 13.58 10.89
C LEU A 29 10.78 12.25 10.17
N GLU A 30 11.77 12.21 9.27
CA GLU A 30 12.08 11.03 8.44
C GLU A 30 13.42 10.43 8.83
N ARG A 31 13.45 9.13 9.10
CA ARG A 31 14.64 8.39 9.54
C ARG A 31 15.77 8.38 8.52
N VAL A 32 15.42 8.23 7.23
CA VAL A 32 16.42 8.13 6.17
C VAL A 32 16.97 9.53 5.86
N ALA A 33 18.30 9.70 5.93
CA ALA A 33 18.94 11.00 5.67
C ALA A 33 18.75 11.44 4.20
N GLU A 34 18.88 10.50 3.27
CA GLU A 34 18.67 10.71 1.83
C GLU A 34 17.60 9.75 1.31
N PRO A 35 16.29 10.09 1.48
CA PRO A 35 15.24 9.23 0.99
C PRO A 35 15.27 9.10 -0.53
N ARG A 36 15.27 7.86 -1.03
CA ARG A 36 15.35 7.56 -2.45
C ARG A 36 14.14 6.77 -2.94
N PRO A 37 13.76 6.91 -4.21
CA PRO A 37 12.68 6.12 -4.79
C PRO A 37 13.09 4.66 -4.94
N ILE A 38 12.67 3.81 -4.01
CA ILE A 38 12.97 2.38 -3.98
C ILE A 38 11.67 1.58 -4.05
N GLY A 39 11.73 0.40 -4.62
CA GLY A 39 10.65 -0.58 -4.54
C GLY A 39 10.31 -1.24 -5.85
N ALA A 40 9.25 -2.01 -5.84
CA ALA A 40 8.70 -2.76 -6.96
C ALA A 40 7.40 -2.12 -7.46
N GLY A 41 6.69 -2.83 -8.34
CA GLY A 41 5.39 -2.40 -8.83
C GLY A 41 4.33 -2.37 -7.73
N ILE A 42 3.47 -1.40 -7.81
CA ILE A 42 2.21 -1.32 -7.03
C ILE A 42 1.05 -0.98 -7.96
N LEU A 43 -0.14 -1.35 -7.53
CA LEU A 43 -1.39 -1.04 -8.24
C LEU A 43 -2.15 0.04 -7.48
N LEU A 44 -2.22 1.23 -8.08
CA LEU A 44 -3.01 2.33 -7.56
C LEU A 44 -4.46 2.16 -8.01
N GLN A 45 -5.32 1.94 -7.06
CA GLN A 45 -6.74 1.68 -7.25
C GLN A 45 -7.55 2.98 -7.35
N PRO A 46 -8.81 2.95 -7.81
CA PRO A 46 -9.67 4.14 -7.88
C PRO A 46 -9.71 4.95 -6.57
N THR A 47 -9.69 4.31 -5.41
CA THR A 47 -9.64 5.01 -4.11
C THR A 47 -8.37 5.83 -3.91
N GLY A 48 -7.21 5.26 -4.24
CA GLY A 48 -5.93 5.98 -4.17
C GLY A 48 -5.85 7.11 -5.20
N GLN A 49 -6.36 6.85 -6.41
CA GLN A 49 -6.42 7.86 -7.49
C GLN A 49 -7.27 9.07 -7.07
N ALA A 50 -8.44 8.84 -6.46
CA ALA A 50 -9.30 9.92 -6.00
C ALA A 50 -8.64 10.81 -4.92
N VAL A 51 -7.84 10.21 -4.02
CA VAL A 51 -7.08 10.99 -3.03
C VAL A 51 -5.97 11.81 -3.70
N LEU A 52 -5.25 11.22 -4.66
CA LEU A 52 -4.20 11.93 -5.42
C LEU A 52 -4.78 13.05 -6.29
N ALA A 53 -5.97 12.85 -6.89
CA ALA A 53 -6.68 13.90 -7.63
C ALA A 53 -6.99 15.09 -6.73
N ARG A 54 -7.51 14.84 -5.52
CA ARG A 54 -7.76 15.89 -4.51
C ARG A 54 -6.49 16.66 -4.11
N MET A 55 -5.34 16.01 -4.17
CA MET A 55 -4.04 16.65 -3.94
C MET A 55 -3.48 17.36 -5.19
N GLY A 56 -4.11 17.22 -6.37
CA GLY A 56 -3.56 17.71 -7.64
C GLY A 56 -2.35 16.92 -8.12
N LEU A 57 -2.17 15.69 -7.62
CA LEU A 57 -0.99 14.85 -7.89
C LEU A 57 -1.31 13.63 -8.78
N LEU A 58 -2.55 13.49 -9.26
CA LEU A 58 -2.93 12.33 -10.07
C LEU A 58 -2.34 12.37 -11.47
N GLU A 59 -2.37 13.54 -12.13
CA GLU A 59 -1.95 13.65 -13.54
C GLU A 59 -0.45 13.33 -13.76
N PRO A 60 0.50 13.81 -12.95
CA PRO A 60 1.90 13.39 -13.06
C PRO A 60 2.09 11.88 -12.92
N ILE A 61 1.29 11.23 -12.05
CA ILE A 61 1.33 9.79 -11.86
C ILE A 61 0.69 9.05 -13.05
N ARG A 62 -0.42 9.54 -13.59
CA ARG A 62 -1.07 8.96 -14.79
C ARG A 62 -0.16 9.03 -16.01
N ALA A 63 0.52 10.14 -16.21
CA ALA A 63 1.41 10.34 -17.36
C ALA A 63 2.57 9.33 -17.39
N ARG A 64 3.00 8.83 -16.25
CA ARG A 64 4.11 7.86 -16.13
C ARG A 64 3.66 6.45 -15.74
N GLY A 65 2.45 6.26 -15.28
CA GLY A 65 1.88 4.95 -14.90
C GLY A 65 1.34 4.17 -16.10
N SER A 66 1.16 2.86 -15.93
CA SER A 66 0.46 2.02 -16.91
C SER A 66 -1.02 1.93 -16.57
N HIS A 67 -1.86 2.16 -17.58
CA HIS A 67 -3.30 1.96 -17.47
C HIS A 67 -3.64 0.48 -17.36
N ILE A 68 -4.39 0.08 -16.32
CA ILE A 68 -4.76 -1.30 -16.04
C ILE A 68 -6.28 -1.43 -16.09
N ASP A 69 -6.78 -2.14 -17.10
CA ASP A 69 -8.21 -2.38 -17.32
C ASP A 69 -8.76 -3.47 -16.39
N ARG A 70 -7.91 -4.46 -16.05
CA ARG A 70 -8.37 -5.65 -15.30
C ARG A 70 -7.28 -6.31 -14.47
N LEU A 71 -7.74 -7.12 -13.51
CA LEU A 71 -6.98 -8.20 -12.90
C LEU A 71 -7.42 -9.50 -13.54
N TYR A 72 -6.46 -10.23 -14.12
CA TYR A 72 -6.70 -11.55 -14.69
C TYR A 72 -5.86 -12.59 -13.95
N LEU A 73 -6.54 -13.58 -13.37
CA LEU A 73 -5.93 -14.65 -12.60
C LEU A 73 -6.39 -16.00 -13.16
N ARG A 74 -5.43 -16.89 -13.45
CA ARG A 74 -5.68 -18.27 -13.86
C ARG A 74 -4.90 -19.29 -13.06
N THR A 75 -5.21 -20.56 -13.18
CA THR A 75 -4.33 -21.66 -12.72
C THR A 75 -3.19 -21.89 -13.71
N ASP A 76 -2.17 -22.63 -13.29
CA ASP A 76 -1.11 -23.17 -14.16
C ASP A 76 -1.66 -24.04 -15.31
N GLY A 77 -2.76 -24.76 -15.09
CA GLY A 77 -3.49 -25.50 -16.12
C GLY A 77 -4.38 -24.64 -17.05
N GLY A 78 -4.33 -23.29 -16.95
CA GLY A 78 -5.05 -22.36 -17.84
C GLY A 78 -6.49 -22.05 -17.45
N ARG A 79 -7.03 -22.61 -16.36
CA ARG A 79 -8.40 -22.34 -15.91
C ARG A 79 -8.50 -20.94 -15.29
N THR A 80 -9.42 -20.10 -15.77
CA THR A 80 -9.66 -18.77 -15.22
C THR A 80 -10.25 -18.86 -13.81
N LEU A 81 -9.58 -18.22 -12.85
CA LEU A 81 -10.03 -18.07 -11.46
C LEU A 81 -10.74 -16.73 -11.24
N ALA A 82 -10.25 -15.66 -11.86
CA ALA A 82 -10.85 -14.34 -11.81
C ALA A 82 -10.54 -13.53 -13.08
N ASP A 83 -11.52 -12.83 -13.61
CA ASP A 83 -11.39 -11.78 -14.64
C ASP A 83 -12.17 -10.56 -14.13
N LEU A 84 -11.50 -9.69 -13.39
CA LEU A 84 -12.10 -8.55 -12.73
C LEU A 84 -11.81 -7.28 -13.52
N ARG A 85 -12.82 -6.80 -14.25
CA ARG A 85 -12.74 -5.61 -15.10
C ARG A 85 -13.34 -4.42 -14.37
N TYR A 86 -12.59 -3.34 -14.22
CA TYR A 86 -13.07 -2.13 -13.55
C TYR A 86 -14.30 -1.54 -14.22
N ALA A 87 -14.27 -1.41 -15.55
CA ALA A 87 -15.38 -0.86 -16.34
C ALA A 87 -16.68 -1.67 -16.26
N ALA A 88 -16.66 -2.92 -15.75
CA ALA A 88 -17.88 -3.69 -15.49
C ALA A 88 -18.66 -3.19 -14.26
N VAL A 89 -18.04 -2.35 -13.43
CA VAL A 89 -18.67 -1.73 -12.26
C VAL A 89 -18.92 -0.24 -12.50
N ASP A 90 -17.91 0.45 -13.00
CA ASP A 90 -17.97 1.86 -13.36
C ASP A 90 -17.08 2.09 -14.60
N PRO A 91 -17.61 2.61 -15.70
CA PRO A 91 -16.85 2.79 -16.95
C PRO A 91 -15.68 3.80 -16.82
N THR A 92 -15.67 4.61 -15.78
CA THR A 92 -14.57 5.56 -15.51
C THR A 92 -13.44 4.94 -14.68
N TRP A 93 -13.63 3.75 -14.12
CA TRP A 93 -12.66 3.11 -13.26
C TRP A 93 -11.61 2.32 -14.03
N PHE A 94 -10.40 2.43 -13.57
CA PHE A 94 -9.23 1.65 -13.99
C PHE A 94 -8.20 1.62 -12.85
N GLY A 95 -7.22 0.74 -12.94
CA GLY A 95 -6.05 0.75 -12.09
C GLY A 95 -4.90 1.50 -12.76
N ILE A 96 -3.96 2.00 -11.98
CA ILE A 96 -2.67 2.50 -12.49
C ILE A 96 -1.58 1.61 -11.90
N GLY A 97 -0.94 0.83 -12.77
CA GLY A 97 0.29 0.13 -12.42
C GLY A 97 1.45 1.12 -12.41
N LEU A 98 2.16 1.22 -11.32
CA LEU A 98 3.28 2.16 -11.23
C LEU A 98 4.43 1.62 -10.39
N HIS A 99 5.64 2.10 -10.67
CA HIS A 99 6.78 1.86 -9.81
C HIS A 99 6.59 2.61 -8.49
N ARG A 100 6.75 1.93 -7.35
CA ARG A 100 6.54 2.52 -6.02
C ARG A 100 7.37 3.77 -5.79
N GLY A 101 8.57 3.82 -6.39
CA GLY A 101 9.44 4.98 -6.34
C GLY A 101 8.83 6.24 -6.94
N LEU A 102 8.03 6.11 -8.01
CA LEU A 102 7.33 7.25 -8.62
C LEU A 102 6.32 7.87 -7.64
N LEU A 103 5.50 7.03 -6.98
CA LEU A 103 4.55 7.53 -5.98
C LEU A 103 5.26 8.22 -4.82
N PHE A 104 6.34 7.59 -4.32
CA PHE A 104 7.16 8.17 -3.25
C PHE A 104 7.73 9.53 -3.66
N GLU A 105 8.41 9.62 -4.81
CA GLU A 105 9.04 10.85 -5.29
C GLU A 105 8.02 11.97 -5.48
N THR A 106 6.87 11.67 -6.11
CA THR A 106 5.79 12.64 -6.32
C THR A 106 5.26 13.20 -4.99
N LEU A 107 4.98 12.33 -4.02
CA LEU A 107 4.49 12.75 -2.70
C LEU A 107 5.56 13.49 -1.89
N PHE A 108 6.80 13.02 -1.91
CA PHE A 108 7.91 13.61 -1.17
C PHE A 108 8.21 15.03 -1.66
N MET A 109 8.29 15.21 -2.98
CA MET A 109 8.54 16.54 -3.58
C MET A 109 7.38 17.48 -3.33
N ALA A 110 6.14 17.02 -3.44
CA ALA A 110 4.96 17.81 -3.12
C ALA A 110 4.95 18.24 -1.65
N ALA A 111 5.24 17.32 -0.71
CA ALA A 111 5.33 17.65 0.71
C ALA A 111 6.39 18.72 1.00
N LYS A 112 7.56 18.63 0.37
CA LYS A 112 8.62 19.64 0.50
C LYS A 112 8.25 21.00 -0.07
N SER A 113 7.33 21.05 -1.03
CA SER A 113 6.88 22.28 -1.69
C SER A 113 5.71 22.96 -0.99
N GLU A 114 5.07 22.30 -0.01
CA GLU A 114 3.98 22.90 0.76
C GLU A 114 4.53 23.94 1.76
N PRO A 115 4.03 25.20 1.75
CA PRO A 115 4.59 26.28 2.57
C PRO A 115 4.60 25.99 4.07
N ASN A 116 3.59 25.25 4.55
CA ASN A 116 3.41 24.93 5.97
C ASN A 116 3.96 23.54 6.33
N VAL A 117 4.83 22.95 5.50
CA VAL A 117 5.46 21.65 5.77
C VAL A 117 6.98 21.84 5.89
N ARG A 118 7.52 21.41 7.02
CA ARG A 118 8.97 21.31 7.24
C ARG A 118 9.37 19.84 7.28
N VAL A 119 10.14 19.38 6.29
CA VAL A 119 10.66 18.00 6.25
C VAL A 119 12.08 17.99 6.81
N GLN A 120 12.30 17.22 7.86
CA GLN A 120 13.59 16.95 8.47
C GLN A 120 13.95 15.47 8.25
N THR A 121 15.09 15.21 7.63
CA THR A 121 15.59 13.88 7.32
C THR A 121 16.75 13.49 8.23
N GLY A 122 17.02 12.19 8.37
CA GLY A 122 18.05 11.68 9.28
C GLY A 122 17.61 11.65 10.75
N ILE A 123 16.31 11.75 11.03
CA ILE A 123 15.74 11.78 12.38
C ILE A 123 15.04 10.46 12.69
N ASP A 124 15.67 9.60 13.48
CA ASP A 124 15.13 8.28 13.86
C ASP A 124 14.41 8.34 15.21
N ILE A 125 13.11 8.55 15.19
CA ILE A 125 12.27 8.65 16.39
C ILE A 125 12.07 7.29 17.04
N ARG A 126 12.30 7.21 18.38
CA ARG A 126 12.24 5.97 19.17
C ARG A 126 11.17 5.97 20.24
N SER A 127 10.77 7.13 20.73
CA SER A 127 9.79 7.21 21.83
C SER A 127 8.82 8.37 21.67
N VAL A 128 7.65 8.18 22.29
CA VAL A 128 6.60 9.19 22.41
C VAL A 128 6.40 9.46 23.91
N HIS A 129 6.37 10.71 24.29
CA HIS A 129 6.13 11.17 25.65
C HIS A 129 4.92 12.09 25.69
N TRP A 130 4.20 12.12 26.80
CA TRP A 130 3.04 12.97 27.00
C TRP A 130 3.33 13.98 28.12
N ASN A 131 3.71 15.20 27.74
CA ASN A 131 3.95 16.28 28.65
C ASN A 131 2.76 17.24 28.65
N VAL A 132 2.07 17.36 29.81
CA VAL A 132 0.93 18.29 29.98
C VAL A 132 -0.13 18.14 28.86
N GLY A 133 -0.42 16.90 28.44
CA GLY A 133 -1.46 16.59 27.48
C GLY A 133 -1.09 16.73 25.99
N GLN A 134 0.12 17.19 25.68
CA GLN A 134 0.63 17.26 24.32
C GLN A 134 1.75 16.22 24.09
N PRO A 135 1.75 15.46 22.96
CA PRO A 135 2.83 14.54 22.66
C PRO A 135 4.12 15.28 22.27
N THR A 136 5.23 14.78 22.82
CA THR A 136 6.60 15.04 22.35
C THR A 136 7.22 13.73 21.91
N VAL A 137 8.27 13.79 21.12
CA VAL A 137 8.98 12.60 20.66
C VAL A 137 10.47 12.77 20.85
N SER A 138 11.20 11.67 21.05
CA SER A 138 12.65 11.69 21.08
C SER A 138 13.26 10.73 20.08
N ASP A 139 14.40 11.14 19.50
CA ASP A 139 15.19 10.35 18.58
C ASP A 139 16.17 9.41 19.32
N VAL A 140 16.96 8.66 18.54
CA VAL A 140 17.98 7.73 19.05
C VAL A 140 19.07 8.43 19.87
N ASP A 141 19.34 9.72 19.62
CA ASP A 141 20.37 10.52 20.27
C ASP A 141 19.82 11.28 21.50
N GLY A 142 18.51 11.14 21.78
CA GLY A 142 17.84 11.77 22.90
C GLY A 142 17.39 13.21 22.66
N HIS A 143 17.46 13.72 21.42
CA HIS A 143 16.90 15.03 21.11
C HIS A 143 15.37 14.97 21.11
N GLU A 144 14.75 16.00 21.72
CA GLU A 144 13.30 16.10 21.79
C GLU A 144 12.73 17.01 20.71
N TYR A 145 11.57 16.62 20.16
CA TYR A 145 10.81 17.35 19.15
C TYR A 145 9.37 17.55 19.62
N GLY A 146 8.81 18.72 19.34
CA GLY A 146 7.47 19.10 19.78
C GLY A 146 7.51 20.26 20.80
N PRO A 147 6.51 20.43 21.67
CA PRO A 147 5.29 19.64 21.75
C PRO A 147 4.39 19.84 20.53
N PHE A 148 3.68 18.79 20.15
CA PHE A 148 2.71 18.79 19.06
C PHE A 148 1.28 18.78 19.60
N ASP A 149 0.34 19.38 18.87
CA ASP A 149 -1.08 19.26 19.16
C ASP A 149 -1.61 17.90 18.67
N LEU A 150 -1.10 17.42 17.51
CA LEU A 150 -1.39 16.13 16.90
C LEU A 150 -0.09 15.48 16.44
N LEU A 151 0.09 14.22 16.77
CA LEU A 151 1.19 13.38 16.28
C LEU A 151 0.66 12.29 15.36
N VAL A 152 1.17 12.21 14.15
CA VAL A 152 0.81 11.19 13.15
C VAL A 152 1.99 10.22 13.00
N VAL A 153 1.79 8.97 13.38
CA VAL A 153 2.78 7.90 13.27
C VAL A 153 2.54 7.12 11.98
N SER A 154 3.50 7.18 11.06
CA SER A 154 3.49 6.55 9.74
C SER A 154 4.85 5.92 9.39
N ASP A 155 5.54 5.41 10.40
CA ASP A 155 6.90 4.85 10.37
C ASP A 155 6.99 3.44 9.77
N GLY A 156 5.90 2.97 9.14
CA GLY A 156 5.87 1.76 8.34
C GLY A 156 5.56 0.47 9.12
N ALA A 157 5.66 -0.67 8.40
CA ALA A 157 5.22 -1.96 8.91
C ALA A 157 6.00 -2.45 10.15
N VAL A 158 7.24 -1.99 10.34
CA VAL A 158 8.11 -2.34 11.48
C VAL A 158 8.12 -1.22 12.53
N SER A 159 6.98 -0.60 12.79
CA SER A 159 6.83 0.50 13.75
C SER A 159 7.20 0.07 15.17
N GLU A 160 8.23 0.66 15.74
CA GLU A 160 8.59 0.48 17.16
C GLU A 160 7.66 1.28 18.06
N LEU A 161 7.21 2.45 17.61
CA LEU A 161 6.30 3.32 18.33
C LEU A 161 4.93 2.64 18.58
N ARG A 162 4.46 1.82 17.63
CA ARG A 162 3.26 0.99 17.83
C ARG A 162 3.40 0.06 19.03
N THR A 163 4.56 -0.59 19.16
CA THR A 163 4.83 -1.51 20.27
C THR A 163 4.87 -0.76 21.61
N ALA A 164 5.50 0.40 21.64
CA ALA A 164 5.62 1.23 22.84
C ALA A 164 4.28 1.71 23.40
N THR A 165 3.25 1.88 22.56
CA THR A 165 1.90 2.31 23.02
C THR A 165 1.06 1.18 23.60
N GLY A 166 1.49 -0.08 23.48
CA GLY A 166 0.71 -1.24 23.90
C GLY A 166 -0.62 -1.45 23.15
N ALA A 167 -0.84 -0.72 22.06
CA ALA A 167 -2.05 -0.79 21.26
C ALA A 167 -2.03 -1.90 20.18
N ALA A 168 -0.90 -2.58 20.00
CA ALA A 168 -0.80 -3.70 19.07
C ALA A 168 -1.55 -4.92 19.62
N LYS A 169 -2.58 -5.36 18.87
CA LYS A 169 -3.30 -6.63 19.12
C LYS A 169 -2.63 -7.79 18.40
N ARG A 170 -2.05 -7.54 17.24
CA ARG A 170 -1.25 -8.48 16.45
C ARG A 170 -0.14 -7.69 15.75
N ASP A 171 1.06 -8.21 15.82
CA ASP A 171 2.21 -7.68 15.08
C ASP A 171 3.15 -8.86 14.80
N THR A 172 2.94 -9.54 13.69
CA THR A 172 3.67 -10.75 13.35
C THR A 172 4.23 -10.67 11.94
N ALA A 173 5.44 -11.22 11.75
CA ALA A 173 5.98 -11.42 10.41
C ALA A 173 5.07 -12.40 9.65
N TYR A 174 4.81 -12.09 8.39
CA TYR A 174 4.06 -12.97 7.52
C TYR A 174 4.94 -14.17 7.11
N PRO A 175 4.41 -15.41 7.12
CA PRO A 175 5.22 -16.58 6.78
C PRO A 175 5.62 -16.65 5.30
N TRP A 176 5.04 -15.79 4.46
CA TRP A 176 5.29 -15.66 3.04
C TRP A 176 5.75 -14.26 2.69
N GLY A 177 6.53 -14.17 1.62
CA GLY A 177 6.90 -12.94 0.95
C GLY A 177 6.81 -13.09 -0.56
N ALA A 178 7.43 -12.19 -1.29
CA ALA A 178 7.56 -12.31 -2.73
C ALA A 178 8.94 -11.86 -3.20
N LEU A 179 9.46 -12.60 -4.16
CA LEU A 179 10.58 -12.19 -4.99
C LEU A 179 10.07 -11.17 -6.00
N TRP A 180 10.78 -10.07 -6.17
CA TRP A 180 10.45 -8.99 -7.09
C TRP A 180 11.62 -8.70 -8.00
N PHE A 181 11.33 -8.51 -9.26
CA PHE A 181 12.28 -8.01 -10.25
C PHE A 181 11.57 -7.00 -11.16
N VAL A 182 12.24 -5.90 -11.45
CA VAL A 182 11.72 -4.83 -12.33
C VAL A 182 12.70 -4.66 -13.49
N THR A 183 12.17 -4.63 -14.70
CA THR A 183 12.98 -4.43 -15.90
C THR A 183 12.21 -3.69 -16.99
N GLU A 184 12.92 -3.17 -17.98
CA GLU A 184 12.34 -2.54 -19.16
C GLU A 184 11.52 -3.52 -19.98
N ASP A 185 10.36 -3.06 -20.45
CA ASP A 185 9.47 -3.75 -21.41
C ASP A 185 9.28 -2.84 -22.64
N ARG A 186 10.36 -2.71 -23.44
CA ARG A 186 10.40 -1.82 -24.61
C ARG A 186 9.34 -2.17 -25.67
N GLU A 187 9.04 -3.45 -25.80
CA GLU A 187 8.06 -3.97 -26.77
C GLU A 187 6.64 -3.94 -26.23
N GLN A 188 6.47 -3.54 -24.95
CA GLN A 188 5.19 -3.52 -24.25
C GLN A 188 4.45 -4.86 -24.36
N VAL A 189 5.17 -5.95 -24.09
CA VAL A 189 4.64 -7.33 -24.10
C VAL A 189 3.52 -7.48 -23.08
N PHE A 190 3.64 -6.77 -21.95
CA PHE A 190 2.63 -6.73 -20.90
C PHE A 190 1.97 -5.36 -20.84
N THR A 191 0.67 -5.32 -21.10
CA THR A 191 -0.10 -4.07 -21.09
C THR A 191 -1.47 -4.29 -20.48
N LYS A 192 -2.05 -3.23 -19.91
CA LYS A 192 -3.47 -3.13 -19.51
C LYS A 192 -4.00 -4.14 -18.50
N GLU A 193 -3.19 -5.06 -18.01
CA GLU A 193 -3.67 -6.04 -17.02
C GLU A 193 -2.63 -6.35 -15.92
N LEU A 194 -3.14 -6.55 -14.71
CA LEU A 194 -2.41 -7.30 -13.70
C LEU A 194 -2.64 -8.79 -13.99
N TYR A 195 -1.64 -9.44 -14.56
CA TYR A 195 -1.71 -10.85 -14.94
C TYR A 195 -1.13 -11.74 -13.83
N GLN A 196 -1.87 -12.80 -13.46
CA GLN A 196 -1.46 -13.68 -12.37
C GLN A 196 -1.71 -15.16 -12.70
N ILE A 197 -0.84 -16.03 -12.18
CA ILE A 197 -1.00 -17.48 -12.23
C ILE A 197 -0.87 -18.05 -10.82
N GLY A 198 -1.92 -18.74 -10.37
CA GLY A 198 -1.90 -19.48 -9.11
C GLY A 198 -1.47 -20.93 -9.34
N VAL A 199 -0.35 -21.34 -8.76
CA VAL A 199 0.13 -22.73 -8.81
C VAL A 199 -0.22 -23.41 -7.50
N ARG A 200 -1.23 -24.26 -7.51
CA ARG A 200 -1.80 -24.84 -6.27
C ARG A 200 -2.15 -23.72 -5.27
N ALA A 201 -2.18 -23.99 -3.95
CA ALA A 201 -2.29 -22.93 -2.95
C ALA A 201 -0.92 -22.34 -2.57
N HIS A 202 0.18 -22.85 -3.15
CA HIS A 202 1.53 -22.64 -2.66
C HIS A 202 2.25 -21.47 -3.32
N ARG A 203 1.95 -21.13 -4.58
CA ARG A 203 2.65 -20.07 -5.32
C ARG A 203 1.68 -19.18 -6.06
N LEU A 204 1.97 -17.91 -6.01
CA LEU A 204 1.35 -16.91 -6.86
C LEU A 204 2.47 -16.23 -7.67
N TYR A 205 2.39 -16.40 -8.97
CA TYR A 205 3.17 -15.68 -9.94
C TYR A 205 2.36 -14.50 -10.44
N GLY A 206 3.01 -13.38 -10.75
CA GLY A 206 2.32 -12.30 -11.41
C GLY A 206 3.22 -11.29 -12.08
N VAL A 207 2.63 -10.60 -13.02
CA VAL A 207 3.27 -9.55 -13.82
C VAL A 207 2.37 -8.32 -13.82
N LEU A 208 2.97 -7.17 -13.51
CA LEU A 208 2.31 -5.89 -13.53
C LEU A 208 3.08 -4.91 -14.42
N PRO A 209 2.50 -4.38 -15.49
CA PRO A 209 3.04 -3.20 -16.17
C PRO A 209 3.08 -2.05 -15.18
N THR A 210 4.23 -1.40 -15.02
CA THR A 210 4.42 -0.37 -14.00
C THR A 210 4.81 0.99 -14.57
N GLY A 211 4.47 1.20 -15.82
CA GLY A 211 4.72 2.47 -16.52
C GLY A 211 6.20 2.79 -16.62
N MET A 212 6.54 4.05 -16.55
CA MET A 212 7.93 4.52 -16.50
C MET A 212 8.41 4.51 -15.05
N GLY A 213 9.70 4.37 -14.81
CA GLY A 213 10.29 4.47 -13.49
C GLY A 213 10.08 5.82 -12.81
N ALA A 214 10.71 6.02 -11.65
CA ALA A 214 10.75 7.33 -10.98
C ALA A 214 11.33 8.42 -11.92
N VAL A 215 10.93 9.68 -11.76
CA VAL A 215 11.44 10.79 -12.58
C VAL A 215 12.96 10.91 -12.46
N SER A 216 13.47 10.76 -11.24
CA SER A 216 14.91 10.79 -10.94
C SER A 216 15.72 9.68 -11.63
N SER A 217 15.08 8.63 -12.17
CA SER A 217 15.77 7.60 -12.97
C SER A 217 16.23 8.11 -14.35
N GLY A 218 15.64 9.20 -14.83
CA GLY A 218 15.91 9.76 -16.15
C GLY A 218 15.49 8.88 -17.32
N SER A 219 14.74 7.79 -17.08
CA SER A 219 14.29 6.84 -18.10
C SER A 219 12.80 7.02 -18.37
N ASP A 220 12.46 7.13 -19.66
CA ASP A 220 11.07 7.13 -20.15
C ASP A 220 10.68 5.80 -20.82
N VAL A 221 11.48 4.77 -20.58
CA VAL A 221 11.18 3.42 -21.07
C VAL A 221 10.18 2.75 -20.15
N PRO A 222 9.10 2.15 -20.68
CA PRO A 222 8.17 1.36 -19.90
C PRO A 222 8.87 0.21 -19.18
N VAL A 223 8.46 -0.04 -17.94
CA VAL A 223 8.97 -1.12 -17.10
C VAL A 223 7.85 -2.06 -16.67
N VAL A 224 8.22 -3.29 -16.46
CA VAL A 224 7.36 -4.36 -15.95
C VAL A 224 7.91 -4.91 -14.65
N SER A 225 7.03 -5.22 -13.72
CA SER A 225 7.37 -5.85 -12.44
C SER A 225 6.90 -7.29 -12.42
N LEU A 226 7.87 -8.21 -12.26
CA LEU A 226 7.62 -9.61 -11.95
C LEU A 226 7.50 -9.76 -10.44
N PHE A 227 6.52 -10.53 -9.96
CA PHE A 227 6.52 -11.04 -8.59
C PHE A 227 6.27 -12.55 -8.53
N TRP A 228 6.92 -13.20 -7.57
CA TRP A 228 6.85 -14.63 -7.32
C TRP A 228 6.76 -14.88 -5.82
N SER A 229 5.62 -15.38 -5.35
CA SER A 229 5.46 -15.64 -3.92
C SER A 229 6.33 -16.81 -3.47
N LEU A 230 6.95 -16.66 -2.30
CA LEU A 230 7.85 -17.63 -1.71
C LEU A 230 7.67 -17.65 -0.19
N PRO A 231 7.60 -18.84 0.46
CA PRO A 231 7.68 -18.94 1.90
C PRO A 231 8.98 -18.32 2.43
N SER A 232 8.89 -17.51 3.49
CA SER A 232 10.08 -16.84 4.05
C SER A 232 11.16 -17.84 4.49
N ARG A 233 10.76 -19.05 4.90
CA ARG A 233 11.67 -20.16 5.24
C ARG A 233 12.47 -20.72 4.05
N GLU A 234 12.02 -20.48 2.82
CA GLU A 234 12.63 -21.02 1.60
C GLU A 234 13.58 -20.03 0.91
N VAL A 235 13.65 -18.79 1.36
CA VAL A 235 14.45 -17.71 0.71
C VAL A 235 15.92 -18.04 0.64
N ASP A 236 16.52 -18.53 1.74
CA ASP A 236 17.95 -18.86 1.77
C ASP A 236 18.27 -20.08 0.92
N ALA A 237 17.36 -21.07 0.85
CA ALA A 237 17.48 -22.20 -0.06
C ALA A 237 17.37 -21.75 -1.52
N TRP A 238 16.43 -20.85 -1.84
CA TRP A 238 16.31 -20.28 -3.18
C TRP A 238 17.56 -19.51 -3.60
N ARG A 239 18.14 -18.70 -2.72
CA ARG A 239 19.38 -17.97 -3.00
C ARG A 239 20.59 -18.85 -3.31
N LYS A 240 20.58 -20.09 -2.80
CA LYS A 240 21.63 -21.09 -3.02
C LYS A 240 21.29 -22.08 -4.14
N SER A 241 20.10 -21.99 -4.73
CA SER A 241 19.64 -22.90 -5.78
C SER A 241 20.21 -22.56 -7.16
N ASP A 242 20.01 -23.45 -8.13
CA ASP A 242 20.28 -23.14 -9.54
C ASP A 242 19.30 -22.08 -10.06
N LEU A 243 19.80 -20.88 -10.33
CA LEU A 243 19.04 -19.78 -10.91
C LEU A 243 18.40 -20.17 -12.26
N GLY A 244 19.11 -20.99 -13.04
CA GLY A 244 18.61 -21.52 -14.31
C GLY A 244 17.39 -22.42 -14.13
N ALA A 245 17.36 -23.24 -13.08
CA ALA A 245 16.18 -24.07 -12.77
C ALA A 245 14.97 -23.22 -12.44
N TRP A 246 15.12 -22.19 -11.60
CA TRP A 246 14.04 -21.26 -11.30
C TRP A 246 13.55 -20.51 -12.54
N LYS A 247 14.46 -20.04 -13.40
CA LYS A 247 14.09 -19.39 -14.67
C LYS A 247 13.29 -20.33 -15.57
N ARG A 248 13.69 -21.61 -15.67
CA ARG A 248 12.93 -22.62 -16.43
C ARG A 248 11.50 -22.80 -15.88
N GLU A 249 11.33 -22.79 -14.56
CA GLU A 249 10.02 -22.88 -13.92
C GLU A 249 9.13 -21.67 -14.28
N VAL A 250 9.67 -20.44 -14.19
CA VAL A 250 8.93 -19.22 -14.57
C VAL A 250 8.57 -19.24 -16.06
N ARG A 251 9.53 -19.61 -16.93
CA ARG A 251 9.30 -19.73 -18.40
C ARG A 251 8.22 -20.74 -18.74
N ALA A 252 8.18 -21.85 -18.05
CA ALA A 252 7.16 -22.88 -18.26
C ALA A 252 5.74 -22.40 -17.91
N LEU A 253 5.60 -21.48 -16.94
CA LEU A 253 4.32 -20.85 -16.59
C LEU A 253 3.90 -19.77 -17.59
N ASP A 254 4.85 -18.95 -18.02
CA ASP A 254 4.61 -17.85 -18.95
C ASP A 254 5.84 -17.64 -19.89
N PRO A 255 5.79 -18.19 -21.11
CA PRO A 255 6.89 -18.03 -22.07
C PRO A 255 7.18 -16.57 -22.45
N ARG A 256 6.22 -15.65 -22.30
CA ARG A 256 6.41 -14.21 -22.56
C ARG A 256 7.47 -13.59 -21.65
N MET A 257 7.83 -14.27 -20.55
CA MET A 257 8.80 -13.78 -19.59
C MET A 257 10.27 -13.93 -20.04
N GLU A 258 10.55 -14.51 -21.19
CA GLU A 258 11.91 -14.75 -21.68
C GLU A 258 12.79 -13.50 -21.54
N PHE A 259 12.35 -12.37 -22.09
CA PHE A 259 13.13 -11.11 -22.08
C PHE A 259 13.39 -10.57 -20.67
N VAL A 260 12.49 -10.84 -19.71
CA VAL A 260 12.66 -10.46 -18.29
C VAL A 260 13.70 -11.36 -17.64
N LEU A 261 13.58 -12.70 -17.87
CA LEU A 261 14.44 -13.70 -17.27
C LEU A 261 15.88 -13.59 -17.78
N ASP A 262 16.09 -13.21 -19.04
CA ASP A 262 17.43 -13.02 -19.63
C ASP A 262 18.23 -11.91 -18.94
N ARG A 263 17.53 -10.92 -18.37
CA ARG A 263 18.16 -9.81 -17.63
C ARG A 263 18.52 -10.16 -16.19
N ILE A 264 18.02 -11.28 -15.66
CA ILE A 264 18.37 -11.76 -14.33
C ILE A 264 19.60 -12.63 -14.45
N THR A 265 20.76 -12.14 -14.06
CA THR A 265 22.03 -12.86 -14.11
C THR A 265 22.49 -13.41 -12.76
N SER A 266 21.90 -12.88 -11.66
CA SER A 266 22.21 -13.33 -10.30
C SER A 266 20.98 -13.19 -9.37
N HIS A 267 21.00 -13.93 -8.26
CA HIS A 267 19.92 -13.88 -7.25
C HIS A 267 19.84 -12.52 -6.54
N GLU A 268 20.94 -11.78 -6.44
CA GLU A 268 21.02 -10.48 -5.76
C GLU A 268 20.21 -9.40 -6.47
N GLN A 269 19.98 -9.55 -7.78
CA GLN A 269 19.12 -8.65 -8.54
C GLN A 269 17.65 -8.81 -8.20
N VAL A 270 17.26 -9.93 -7.58
CA VAL A 270 15.86 -10.23 -7.23
C VAL A 270 15.65 -9.93 -5.76
N THR A 271 14.85 -8.91 -5.49
CA THR A 271 14.56 -8.46 -4.12
C THR A 271 13.50 -9.31 -3.47
N PHE A 272 13.71 -9.79 -2.25
CA PHE A 272 12.70 -10.45 -1.46
C PHE A 272 11.98 -9.45 -0.54
N ALA A 273 10.71 -9.19 -0.81
CA ALA A 273 9.85 -8.38 0.03
C ALA A 273 9.23 -9.22 1.16
N ARG A 274 9.45 -8.78 2.40
CA ARG A 274 8.83 -9.36 3.60
C ARG A 274 7.58 -8.58 3.96
N TYR A 275 6.56 -9.26 4.44
CA TYR A 275 5.30 -8.63 4.86
C TYR A 275 5.06 -8.84 6.36
N ARG A 276 4.21 -8.01 6.93
CA ARG A 276 3.74 -8.13 8.33
C ARG A 276 2.22 -8.13 8.36
N ASP A 277 1.67 -8.79 9.37
CA ASP A 277 0.25 -8.74 9.70
C ASP A 277 0.09 -7.93 11.00
N VAL A 278 -0.40 -6.69 10.84
CA VAL A 278 -0.57 -5.73 11.92
C VAL A 278 -2.04 -5.46 12.17
N VAL A 279 -2.46 -5.65 13.43
CA VAL A 279 -3.78 -5.26 13.92
C VAL A 279 -3.59 -4.46 15.19
N MET A 280 -4.16 -3.27 15.24
CA MET A 280 -4.21 -2.47 16.45
C MET A 280 -5.60 -2.56 17.09
N SER A 281 -5.66 -2.54 18.42
CA SER A 281 -6.90 -2.44 19.18
C SER A 281 -7.53 -1.04 19.06
N ARG A 282 -6.67 -0.03 18.94
CA ARG A 282 -7.01 1.38 18.70
C ARG A 282 -5.92 2.04 17.86
N TRP A 283 -6.31 2.86 16.90
CA TRP A 283 -5.40 3.59 16.02
C TRP A 283 -5.07 5.00 16.55
N CYS A 284 -5.82 5.46 17.54
CA CYS A 284 -5.67 6.80 18.11
C CYS A 284 -5.68 6.75 19.63
N ASP A 285 -4.82 7.56 20.24
CA ASP A 285 -4.77 7.73 21.70
C ASP A 285 -4.09 9.08 22.04
N ARG A 286 -4.74 9.89 22.90
CA ARG A 286 -4.16 11.11 23.49
C ARG A 286 -3.35 11.96 22.52
N GLY A 287 -3.98 12.44 21.43
CA GLY A 287 -3.31 13.30 20.45
C GLY A 287 -2.40 12.56 19.46
N VAL A 288 -2.32 11.22 19.49
CA VAL A 288 -1.54 10.40 18.57
C VAL A 288 -2.43 9.62 17.64
N ALA A 289 -2.15 9.61 16.34
CA ALA A 289 -2.79 8.76 15.33
C ALA A 289 -1.78 7.89 14.61
N PHE A 290 -2.04 6.58 14.51
CA PHE A 290 -1.31 5.65 13.65
C PHE A 290 -2.04 5.52 12.31
N ILE A 291 -1.31 5.61 11.19
CA ILE A 291 -1.86 5.49 9.83
C ILE A 291 -0.98 4.61 8.95
N GLY A 292 -1.55 4.12 7.85
CA GLY A 292 -0.84 3.28 6.88
C GLY A 292 -0.32 1.98 7.49
N ASP A 293 0.84 1.53 7.01
CA ASP A 293 1.44 0.27 7.46
C ASP A 293 1.80 0.25 8.95
N ALA A 294 2.03 1.41 9.57
CA ALA A 294 2.22 1.51 11.01
C ALA A 294 0.98 1.06 11.78
N ALA A 295 -0.20 1.26 11.23
CA ALA A 295 -1.49 0.91 11.85
C ALA A 295 -2.03 -0.46 11.42
N HIS A 296 -1.85 -0.84 10.14
CA HIS A 296 -2.60 -1.95 9.55
C HIS A 296 -1.87 -2.65 8.40
N ALA A 297 -0.54 -2.78 8.45
CA ALA A 297 0.20 -3.57 7.47
C ALA A 297 -0.43 -4.95 7.28
N THR A 298 -0.56 -5.37 6.03
CA THR A 298 -1.15 -6.66 5.64
C THR A 298 -0.37 -7.28 4.49
N SER A 299 -0.67 -8.56 4.20
CA SER A 299 -0.21 -9.22 2.98
C SER A 299 -0.74 -8.50 1.73
N PRO A 300 0.00 -8.50 0.60
CA PRO A 300 -0.37 -7.75 -0.60
C PRO A 300 -1.46 -8.40 -1.46
N GLN A 301 -2.18 -9.41 -0.97
CA GLN A 301 -3.17 -10.19 -1.75
C GLN A 301 -4.22 -9.35 -2.48
N LEU A 302 -4.63 -8.25 -1.88
CA LEU A 302 -5.61 -7.34 -2.48
C LEU A 302 -4.96 -6.09 -3.11
N GLY A 303 -3.63 -5.93 -3.01
CA GLY A 303 -2.94 -4.75 -3.54
C GLY A 303 -3.37 -3.42 -2.93
N GLN A 304 -3.82 -3.40 -1.65
CA GLN A 304 -4.49 -2.23 -1.06
C GLN A 304 -3.61 -1.36 -0.18
N GLY A 305 -2.40 -1.77 0.21
CA GLY A 305 -1.61 -1.06 1.23
C GLY A 305 -1.45 0.44 0.97
N ALA A 306 -0.96 0.84 -0.20
CA ALA A 306 -0.78 2.24 -0.56
C ALA A 306 -2.13 2.99 -0.66
N ASN A 307 -3.16 2.34 -1.19
CA ASN A 307 -4.49 2.93 -1.33
C ASN A 307 -5.14 3.21 0.03
N LEU A 308 -5.06 2.25 0.97
CA LEU A 308 -5.54 2.41 2.34
C LEU A 308 -4.80 3.54 3.07
N ALA A 309 -3.47 3.64 2.87
CA ALA A 309 -2.63 4.68 3.44
C ALA A 309 -3.03 6.10 2.96
N LEU A 310 -3.31 6.24 1.66
CA LEU A 310 -3.81 7.50 1.09
C LEU A 310 -5.19 7.87 1.66
N VAL A 311 -6.10 6.89 1.77
CA VAL A 311 -7.43 7.11 2.35
C VAL A 311 -7.36 7.44 3.85
N ASP A 312 -6.38 6.90 4.59
CA ASP A 312 -6.14 7.29 5.99
C ASP A 312 -5.78 8.77 6.07
N ALA A 313 -4.78 9.19 5.29
CA ALA A 313 -4.32 10.58 5.28
C ALA A 313 -5.45 11.57 4.94
N TRP A 314 -6.23 11.26 3.90
CA TRP A 314 -7.39 12.06 3.53
C TRP A 314 -8.44 12.11 4.64
N THR A 315 -8.83 10.95 5.20
CA THR A 315 -9.88 10.89 6.23
C THR A 315 -9.45 11.64 7.49
N LEU A 316 -8.18 11.52 7.89
CA LEU A 316 -7.65 12.23 9.06
C LEU A 316 -7.69 13.75 8.85
N ALA A 317 -7.16 14.22 7.71
CA ALA A 317 -7.15 15.65 7.40
C ALA A 317 -8.57 16.24 7.31
N ASP A 318 -9.52 15.48 6.75
CA ASP A 318 -10.91 15.90 6.64
C ASP A 318 -11.59 16.02 8.01
N CYS A 319 -11.31 15.07 8.93
CA CYS A 319 -11.78 15.15 10.31
C CYS A 319 -11.17 16.35 11.06
N VAL A 320 -9.88 16.62 10.87
CA VAL A 320 -9.21 17.79 11.48
C VAL A 320 -9.83 19.09 10.94
N ARG A 321 -10.01 19.21 9.62
CA ARG A 321 -10.64 20.36 8.97
C ARG A 321 -12.03 20.66 9.55
N GLU A 322 -12.87 19.61 9.70
CA GLU A 322 -14.23 19.75 10.24
C GLU A 322 -14.24 20.27 11.68
N GLU A 323 -13.35 19.75 12.54
CA GLU A 323 -13.31 20.16 13.94
C GLU A 323 -12.68 21.56 14.13
N MET A 324 -11.68 21.92 13.31
CA MET A 324 -11.15 23.29 13.29
C MET A 324 -12.23 24.31 12.86
N ALA A 325 -13.02 23.98 11.85
CA ALA A 325 -14.10 24.83 11.36
C ALA A 325 -15.21 25.07 12.42
N ARG A 326 -15.33 24.20 13.44
CA ARG A 326 -16.27 24.37 14.56
C ARG A 326 -15.78 25.32 15.64
N GLY A 327 -14.56 25.88 15.51
CA GLY A 327 -13.99 26.85 16.44
C GLY A 327 -13.68 26.28 17.83
N ARG A 328 -13.45 24.99 17.97
CA ARG A 328 -13.10 24.35 19.25
C ARG A 328 -11.67 24.69 19.68
N ALA A 329 -11.43 24.66 20.99
CA ALA A 329 -10.07 24.68 21.51
C ALA A 329 -9.25 23.52 20.91
N THR A 330 -7.96 23.77 20.63
CA THR A 330 -7.09 22.86 19.85
C THR A 330 -7.10 21.41 20.37
N GLY A 331 -6.92 21.20 21.67
CA GLY A 331 -6.94 19.85 22.27
C GLY A 331 -8.27 19.12 22.05
N ALA A 332 -9.40 19.80 22.30
CA ALA A 332 -10.73 19.24 22.09
C ALA A 332 -11.00 18.96 20.59
N ALA A 333 -10.51 19.82 19.70
CA ALA A 333 -10.62 19.60 18.25
C ALA A 333 -9.84 18.34 17.81
N VAL A 334 -8.64 18.12 18.34
CA VAL A 334 -7.83 16.93 18.07
C VAL A 334 -8.53 15.67 18.56
N ASP A 335 -9.01 15.63 19.79
CA ASP A 335 -9.69 14.46 20.37
C ASP A 335 -10.93 14.06 19.57
N MET A 336 -11.72 15.06 19.17
CA MET A 336 -12.92 14.83 18.36
C MET A 336 -12.58 14.39 16.93
N ALA A 337 -11.56 14.98 16.32
CA ALA A 337 -11.06 14.58 15.00
C ALA A 337 -10.56 13.14 15.00
N LEU A 338 -9.78 12.75 16.00
CA LEU A 338 -9.28 11.39 16.15
C LEU A 338 -10.41 10.38 16.38
N THR A 339 -11.40 10.72 17.20
CA THR A 339 -12.59 9.91 17.41
C THR A 339 -13.38 9.72 16.11
N ALA A 340 -13.58 10.80 15.35
CA ALA A 340 -14.27 10.77 14.06
C ALA A 340 -13.48 9.95 13.03
N TYR A 341 -12.16 10.11 12.95
CA TYR A 341 -11.26 9.34 12.09
C TYR A 341 -11.39 7.84 12.37
N CYS A 342 -11.20 7.42 13.60
CA CYS A 342 -11.30 6.01 13.99
C CYS A 342 -12.67 5.41 13.64
N ARG A 343 -13.76 6.15 13.87
CA ARG A 343 -15.13 5.72 13.52
C ARG A 343 -15.30 5.56 12.00
N ARG A 344 -14.83 6.53 11.19
CA ARG A 344 -14.96 6.51 9.72
C ARG A 344 -14.15 5.38 9.08
N ARG A 345 -12.95 5.09 9.64
CA ARG A 345 -12.04 4.09 9.10
C ARG A 345 -12.36 2.66 9.53
N LYS A 346 -13.00 2.46 10.70
CA LYS A 346 -13.21 1.15 11.33
C LYS A 346 -13.81 0.10 10.39
N GLY A 347 -14.90 0.41 9.71
CA GLY A 347 -15.56 -0.53 8.81
C GLY A 347 -14.72 -0.87 7.60
N HIS A 348 -14.12 0.14 6.97
CA HIS A 348 -13.29 -0.01 5.77
C HIS A 348 -12.02 -0.80 6.05
N LEU A 349 -11.22 -0.41 7.03
CA LEU A 349 -10.00 -1.12 7.41
C LEU A 349 -10.28 -2.54 7.92
N GLY A 350 -11.29 -2.70 8.76
CA GLY A 350 -11.68 -4.02 9.28
C GLY A 350 -12.07 -4.99 8.16
N TYR A 351 -12.79 -4.51 7.15
CA TYR A 351 -13.14 -5.30 5.97
C TYR A 351 -11.89 -5.76 5.20
N TYR A 352 -10.97 -4.85 4.86
CA TYR A 352 -9.77 -5.20 4.09
C TYR A 352 -8.81 -6.09 4.86
N GLN A 353 -8.64 -5.87 6.16
CA GLN A 353 -7.87 -6.76 7.01
C GLN A 353 -8.48 -8.16 7.09
N PHE A 354 -9.81 -8.27 7.18
CA PHE A 354 -10.51 -9.55 7.17
C PHE A 354 -10.36 -10.25 5.81
N MET A 355 -10.68 -9.55 4.71
CA MET A 355 -10.63 -10.14 3.36
C MET A 355 -9.22 -10.58 2.97
N THR A 356 -8.20 -9.79 3.29
CA THR A 356 -6.82 -10.18 3.03
C THR A 356 -6.46 -11.47 3.76
N ARG A 357 -6.81 -11.60 5.05
CA ARG A 357 -6.55 -12.82 5.81
C ARG A 357 -7.34 -14.02 5.33
N ALA A 358 -8.59 -13.80 4.95
CA ALA A 358 -9.45 -14.88 4.43
C ALA A 358 -8.98 -15.41 3.07
N LEU A 359 -8.47 -14.53 2.21
CA LEU A 359 -8.03 -14.90 0.86
C LEU A 359 -6.61 -15.49 0.83
N THR A 360 -5.73 -15.03 1.70
CA THR A 360 -4.31 -15.41 1.66
C THR A 360 -4.08 -16.93 1.67
N PRO A 361 -4.73 -17.75 2.50
CA PRO A 361 -4.49 -19.19 2.53
C PRO A 361 -4.78 -19.93 1.23
N PHE A 362 -5.61 -19.34 0.35
CA PHE A 362 -5.91 -19.91 -0.97
C PHE A 362 -4.79 -19.72 -2.00
N PHE A 363 -3.86 -18.78 -1.73
CA PHE A 363 -2.77 -18.42 -2.65
C PHE A 363 -1.38 -18.56 -2.06
N GLN A 364 -1.29 -18.45 -0.74
CA GLN A 364 -0.05 -18.52 0.04
C GLN A 364 -0.28 -19.41 1.25
N GLY A 365 -0.34 -20.72 1.01
CA GLY A 365 -0.58 -21.73 2.03
C GLY A 365 -0.06 -23.10 1.61
N ASP A 366 0.17 -23.96 2.59
CA ASP A 366 0.66 -25.32 2.35
C ASP A 366 -0.50 -26.35 2.15
N SER A 367 -1.76 -25.89 2.25
CA SER A 367 -2.94 -26.78 2.17
C SER A 367 -3.32 -27.09 0.72
N ARG A 368 -3.13 -28.35 0.30
CA ARG A 368 -3.60 -28.85 -1.00
C ARG A 368 -5.12 -28.77 -1.14
N ALA A 369 -5.86 -28.97 -0.04
CA ALA A 369 -7.31 -28.89 -0.03
C ALA A 369 -7.82 -27.47 -0.35
N LEU A 370 -7.19 -26.43 0.20
CA LEU A 370 -7.56 -25.04 -0.10
C LEU A 370 -7.25 -24.67 -1.56
N GLY A 371 -6.15 -25.18 -2.13
CA GLY A 371 -5.84 -24.99 -3.54
C GLY A 371 -6.91 -25.62 -4.43
N TRP A 372 -7.28 -26.88 -4.15
CA TRP A 372 -8.35 -27.58 -4.86
C TRP A 372 -9.70 -26.84 -4.72
N LEU A 373 -10.06 -26.43 -3.51
CA LEU A 373 -11.30 -25.70 -3.24
C LEU A 373 -11.36 -24.36 -4.00
N ARG A 374 -10.24 -23.61 -4.03
CA ARG A 374 -10.12 -22.39 -4.84
C ARG A 374 -10.39 -22.67 -6.32
N ASP A 375 -9.75 -23.69 -6.87
CA ASP A 375 -9.83 -24.03 -8.29
C ASP A 375 -11.25 -24.44 -8.73
N TRP A 376 -12.11 -24.82 -7.77
CA TRP A 376 -13.52 -25.11 -8.02
C TRP A 376 -14.43 -23.91 -7.75
N ILE A 377 -14.27 -23.23 -6.64
CA ILE A 377 -15.20 -22.16 -6.21
C ILE A 377 -14.99 -20.88 -7.00
N PHE A 378 -13.74 -20.46 -7.23
CA PHE A 378 -13.47 -19.15 -7.84
C PHE A 378 -13.95 -19.05 -9.30
N PRO A 379 -13.79 -20.06 -10.16
CA PRO A 379 -14.38 -20.01 -11.50
C PRO A 379 -15.89 -19.84 -11.48
N ILE A 380 -16.61 -20.57 -10.60
CA ILE A 380 -18.06 -20.45 -10.46
C ILE A 380 -18.42 -19.05 -9.96
N ALA A 381 -17.73 -18.55 -8.93
CA ALA A 381 -17.92 -17.21 -8.39
C ALA A 381 -17.69 -16.13 -9.47
N ASN A 382 -16.69 -16.30 -10.33
CA ASN A 382 -16.38 -15.37 -11.42
C ASN A 382 -17.46 -15.36 -12.52
N LEU A 383 -18.24 -16.44 -12.69
CA LEU A 383 -19.35 -16.49 -13.65
C LEU A 383 -20.59 -15.73 -13.16
N LEU A 384 -20.74 -15.53 -11.86
CA LEU A 384 -21.90 -14.87 -11.26
C LEU A 384 -21.72 -13.33 -11.25
N PRO A 385 -22.51 -12.57 -12.07
CA PRO A 385 -22.31 -11.12 -12.19
C PRO A 385 -22.33 -10.35 -10.85
N PRO A 386 -23.23 -10.65 -9.89
CA PRO A 386 -23.22 -9.95 -8.59
C PRO A 386 -21.92 -10.21 -7.79
N VAL A 387 -21.41 -11.46 -7.83
CA VAL A 387 -20.19 -11.83 -7.11
C VAL A 387 -18.98 -11.18 -7.77
N ARG A 388 -18.90 -11.20 -9.10
CA ARG A 388 -17.83 -10.52 -9.85
C ARG A 388 -17.83 -9.02 -9.60
N SER A 389 -19.01 -8.37 -9.61
CA SER A 389 -19.13 -6.95 -9.25
C SER A 389 -18.64 -6.68 -7.83
N PHE A 390 -19.01 -7.53 -6.86
CA PHE A 390 -18.52 -7.43 -5.48
C PHE A 390 -16.99 -7.57 -5.40
N MET A 391 -16.42 -8.57 -6.08
CA MET A 391 -14.97 -8.77 -6.13
C MET A 391 -14.26 -7.58 -6.77
N THR A 392 -14.79 -7.01 -7.86
CA THR A 392 -14.24 -5.83 -8.52
C THR A 392 -14.31 -4.58 -7.62
N LYS A 393 -15.41 -4.35 -6.89
CA LYS A 393 -15.52 -3.27 -5.89
C LYS A 393 -14.51 -3.44 -4.75
N THR A 394 -14.28 -4.68 -4.31
CA THR A 394 -13.24 -5.00 -3.33
C THR A 394 -11.86 -4.67 -3.88
N MET A 395 -11.56 -5.07 -5.11
CA MET A 395 -10.31 -4.73 -5.80
C MET A 395 -10.14 -3.21 -5.95
N ALA A 396 -11.19 -2.48 -6.33
CA ALA A 396 -11.17 -1.03 -6.49
C ALA A 396 -10.95 -0.23 -5.19
N GLY A 397 -11.02 -0.89 -4.04
CA GLY A 397 -10.76 -0.26 -2.74
C GLY A 397 -12.01 0.34 -2.07
N VAL A 398 -13.19 0.27 -2.67
CA VAL A 398 -14.39 0.99 -2.20
C VAL A 398 -15.26 0.20 -1.23
N SER A 399 -15.04 -1.10 -1.04
CA SER A 399 -15.88 -1.94 -0.17
C SER A 399 -15.67 -1.63 1.31
N ARG A 400 -16.78 -1.56 2.08
CA ARG A 400 -16.78 -1.33 3.53
C ARG A 400 -17.36 -2.51 4.33
N GLY A 401 -17.68 -3.59 3.63
CA GLY A 401 -18.33 -4.80 4.16
C GLY A 401 -19.12 -5.49 3.06
N PHE A 402 -19.75 -6.61 3.39
CA PHE A 402 -20.52 -7.41 2.42
C PHE A 402 -21.83 -6.73 2.02
N VAL A 403 -22.43 -5.92 2.90
CA VAL A 403 -23.75 -5.29 2.72
C VAL A 403 -23.68 -3.77 2.88
N ALA A 404 -22.56 -3.21 3.33
CA ALA A 404 -22.41 -1.78 3.56
C ALA A 404 -22.33 -1.01 2.24
N ARG A 405 -22.82 0.24 2.25
CA ARG A 405 -22.63 1.16 1.12
C ARG A 405 -21.14 1.32 0.82
N PRO A 406 -20.74 1.38 -0.47
CA PRO A 406 -19.36 1.65 -0.85
C PRO A 406 -18.83 2.94 -0.20
N LEU A 407 -17.50 3.03 -0.09
CA LEU A 407 -16.83 4.26 0.29
C LEU A 407 -17.13 5.32 -0.78
N GLU A 408 -17.65 6.46 -0.36
CA GLU A 408 -17.76 7.62 -1.23
C GLU A 408 -16.36 8.15 -1.49
N LEU A 409 -16.00 8.22 -2.75
CA LEU A 409 -14.71 8.78 -3.16
C LEU A 409 -14.77 10.30 -3.05
N PRO A 410 -13.65 10.97 -2.70
CA PRO A 410 -13.61 12.41 -2.77
C PRO A 410 -13.95 12.84 -4.20
N PRO A 411 -14.76 13.90 -4.37
CA PRO A 411 -15.03 14.42 -5.70
C PRO A 411 -13.71 14.75 -6.39
N GLY A 412 -13.59 14.34 -7.63
CA GLY A 412 -12.48 14.75 -8.48
C GLY A 412 -12.53 16.27 -8.63
N SER A 413 -11.37 16.89 -8.50
CA SER A 413 -11.21 18.32 -8.79
C SER A 413 -11.25 18.57 -10.27
#